data_4d3a0b02ec2e0abce21583d74753d89c
#
_entry.id   4d3a0b02ec2e0abce21583d74753d89c
#
_cell.length_a   1.000
_cell.length_b   1.000
_cell.length_c   1.000
_cell.angle_alpha   90.00
_cell.angle_beta   90.00
_cell.angle_gamma   90.00
#
_symmetry.space_group_name_H-M   'P 1'
#
loop_
_entity.id
_entity.type
_entity.pdbx_description
1 polymer ?
#
loop_
_entity_poly.entity_id
_entity_poly.type
_entity_poly.pdbx_seq_one_letter_code
_entity_poly.pdbx_strand_id
1 'polypeptide(L)'
;QACVSASDISAEAIELMAQRAVEMARHAPDDAYLRQASADQMARDWDVEALELSDPAEEPSAAQLQATALEAEAAAREVSGVMQCQSAGAAFGARRIHLCMSNGFSGGYARTDHGFSCVAIAGTGSEMERDYDGDSRIFRADLRAASEVGRCAGERAVARQGARKPPTGVYPVLYDERISSGLIGHLLAASNGSAVARGASWLQHGMHSLVLPQGTSLLENPHRKRTAGSRPFDGEGLPVAARAIVADGILQEWTLDLSTAAQLGLQSTGSAMRGPSGPPTPGVGNVTLTPGPQSREDLIRDMGTGLLLTSLIGASINATTGDYSRGASGFWVENGEIAYPVNECTIAGNLREMLQNIVPANDGRAHLSRVVPSVLVPSMAIAGE
;
A
#
# COMPACT_ATOMS: atom_id res chain seq x y z
N GLN A 1 25.14 14.94 5.23
CA GLN A 1 24.93 13.49 5.27
C GLN A 1 25.23 12.87 3.91
N ALA A 2 25.74 11.62 3.91
CA ALA A 2 25.90 10.82 2.69
C ALA A 2 25.44 9.37 2.92
N CYS A 3 24.95 8.73 1.85
CA CYS A 3 24.59 7.32 1.85
C CYS A 3 25.27 6.62 0.68
N VAL A 4 25.87 5.47 0.94
CA VAL A 4 26.52 4.62 -0.05
C VAL A 4 25.99 3.21 0.09
N SER A 5 25.78 2.53 -1.03
CA SER A 5 25.38 1.12 -1.06
C SER A 5 26.28 0.33 -2.01
N ALA A 6 26.54 -0.91 -1.68
CA ALA A 6 27.28 -1.86 -2.50
C ALA A 6 26.71 -3.27 -2.33
N SER A 7 26.89 -4.11 -3.34
CA SER A 7 26.60 -5.55 -3.32
C SER A 7 27.81 -6.39 -2.97
N ASP A 8 29.03 -5.85 -3.12
CA ASP A 8 30.27 -6.50 -2.72
C ASP A 8 30.48 -6.33 -1.20
N ILE A 9 30.59 -7.45 -0.48
CA ILE A 9 30.78 -7.52 0.99
C ILE A 9 32.22 -7.92 1.38
N SER A 10 33.16 -7.86 0.45
CA SER A 10 34.58 -8.06 0.78
C SER A 10 35.08 -6.97 1.74
N ALA A 11 36.05 -7.27 2.57
CA ALA A 11 36.62 -6.32 3.53
C ALA A 11 37.15 -5.06 2.83
N GLU A 12 37.77 -5.21 1.67
CA GLU A 12 38.29 -4.10 0.86
C GLU A 12 37.15 -3.21 0.33
N ALA A 13 36.07 -3.81 -0.18
CA ALA A 13 34.91 -3.06 -0.66
C ALA A 13 34.21 -2.29 0.47
N ILE A 14 34.07 -2.91 1.64
CA ILE A 14 33.47 -2.27 2.83
C ILE A 14 34.33 -1.07 3.28
N GLU A 15 35.67 -1.22 3.34
CA GLU A 15 36.55 -0.11 3.72
C GLU A 15 36.46 1.04 2.69
N LEU A 16 36.51 0.72 1.41
CA LEU A 16 36.38 1.72 0.35
C LEU A 16 35.01 2.43 0.41
N MET A 17 33.94 1.69 0.68
CA MET A 17 32.59 2.25 0.83
C MET A 17 32.52 3.21 2.02
N ALA A 18 33.12 2.86 3.18
CA ALA A 18 33.18 3.71 4.35
C ALA A 18 33.96 5.00 4.06
N GLN A 19 35.13 4.91 3.43
CA GLN A 19 35.94 6.07 3.00
C GLN A 19 35.14 6.99 2.08
N ARG A 20 34.48 6.45 1.06
CA ARG A 20 33.63 7.23 0.13
C ARG A 20 32.49 7.92 0.85
N ALA A 21 31.80 7.24 1.77
CA ALA A 21 30.72 7.85 2.55
C ALA A 21 31.20 9.05 3.37
N VAL A 22 32.38 8.95 4.01
CA VAL A 22 33.00 10.04 4.75
C VAL A 22 33.36 11.21 3.86
N GLU A 23 34.03 10.94 2.73
CA GLU A 23 34.42 12.00 1.78
C GLU A 23 33.18 12.71 1.19
N MET A 24 32.17 11.97 0.77
CA MET A 24 30.92 12.55 0.29
C MET A 24 30.22 13.40 1.37
N ALA A 25 30.21 12.93 2.61
CA ALA A 25 29.59 13.67 3.72
C ALA A 25 30.31 14.99 4.01
N ARG A 26 31.65 15.06 3.86
CA ARG A 26 32.44 16.28 4.04
C ARG A 26 32.12 17.37 3.01
N HIS A 27 31.69 16.96 1.82
CA HIS A 27 31.32 17.87 0.72
C HIS A 27 29.80 18.16 0.64
N ALA A 28 28.97 17.43 1.42
CA ALA A 28 27.55 17.66 1.48
C ALA A 28 27.23 18.94 2.27
N PRO A 29 26.18 19.68 1.91
CA PRO A 29 25.70 20.81 2.71
C PRO A 29 25.35 20.36 4.14
N ASP A 30 25.52 21.28 5.10
CA ASP A 30 25.09 21.07 6.47
C ASP A 30 23.56 20.93 6.54
N ASP A 31 23.11 19.95 7.29
CA ASP A 31 21.69 19.71 7.58
C ASP A 31 21.42 19.96 9.07
N ALA A 32 20.77 21.08 9.35
CA ALA A 32 20.45 21.51 10.72
C ALA A 32 19.49 20.55 11.45
N TYR A 33 18.81 19.69 10.72
CA TYR A 33 17.80 18.77 11.26
C TYR A 33 18.25 17.32 11.31
N LEU A 34 19.47 17.03 10.85
CA LEU A 34 20.03 15.68 10.97
C LEU A 34 20.12 15.28 12.44
N ARG A 35 19.53 14.16 12.79
CA ARG A 35 19.50 13.63 14.15
C ARG A 35 19.87 12.14 14.14
N GLN A 36 20.39 11.70 15.26
CA GLN A 36 20.60 10.30 15.60
C GLN A 36 19.93 10.03 16.95
N ALA A 37 19.33 8.86 17.12
CA ALA A 37 18.72 8.47 18.38
C ALA A 37 19.73 8.49 19.52
N SER A 38 19.35 9.06 20.67
CA SER A 38 20.11 8.93 21.91
C SER A 38 19.94 7.53 22.53
N ALA A 39 20.81 7.15 23.44
CA ALA A 39 20.80 5.80 24.01
C ALA A 39 19.51 5.42 24.75
N ASP A 40 18.79 6.40 25.27
CA ASP A 40 17.51 6.25 25.95
C ASP A 40 16.31 6.13 25.00
N GLN A 41 16.46 6.60 23.75
CA GLN A 41 15.44 6.51 22.72
C GLN A 41 15.46 5.17 21.96
N MET A 42 16.57 4.43 22.01
CA MET A 42 16.73 3.18 21.24
C MET A 42 15.82 2.07 21.75
N ALA A 43 15.30 1.27 20.84
CA ALA A 43 14.65 0.01 21.16
C ALA A 43 15.64 -0.92 21.89
N ARG A 44 15.20 -1.57 22.96
CA ARG A 44 16.02 -2.48 23.76
C ARG A 44 15.49 -3.90 23.76
N ASP A 45 14.17 -4.04 23.82
CA ASP A 45 13.48 -5.31 23.90
C ASP A 45 12.50 -5.42 22.73
N TRP A 46 12.63 -6.47 21.94
CA TRP A 46 11.68 -6.82 20.88
C TRP A 46 11.62 -8.32 20.69
N ASP A 47 10.44 -8.83 20.40
CA ASP A 47 10.19 -10.23 20.14
C ASP A 47 9.96 -10.47 18.64
N VAL A 48 11.03 -10.89 17.93
CA VAL A 48 10.95 -11.19 16.50
C VAL A 48 10.15 -12.46 16.25
N GLU A 49 10.24 -13.45 17.16
CA GLU A 49 9.54 -14.73 17.01
C GLU A 49 8.03 -14.54 17.08
N ALA A 50 7.57 -13.67 17.98
CA ALA A 50 6.14 -13.34 18.09
C ALA A 50 5.56 -12.72 16.82
N LEU A 51 6.38 -12.08 15.98
CA LEU A 51 5.94 -11.48 14.71
C LEU A 51 5.80 -12.50 13.57
N GLU A 52 6.45 -13.66 13.66
CA GLU A 52 6.43 -14.71 12.64
C GLU A 52 6.72 -14.13 11.23
N LEU A 53 7.85 -13.41 11.08
CA LEU A 53 8.21 -12.74 9.83
C LEU A 53 8.99 -13.64 8.85
N SER A 54 9.38 -14.82 9.27
CA SER A 54 10.15 -15.76 8.46
C SER A 54 9.54 -17.15 8.54
N ASP A 55 9.20 -17.71 7.38
CA ASP A 55 8.74 -19.10 7.26
C ASP A 55 9.93 -20.04 7.50
N PRO A 56 9.86 -20.97 8.48
CA PRO A 56 10.92 -21.93 8.71
C PRO A 56 10.90 -23.09 7.70
N ALA A 57 9.91 -23.17 6.82
CA ALA A 57 9.81 -24.22 5.81
C ALA A 57 10.95 -24.13 4.80
N GLU A 58 11.24 -25.26 4.15
CA GLU A 58 12.23 -25.33 3.07
C GLU A 58 11.88 -24.36 1.93
N GLU A 59 12.89 -23.69 1.40
CA GLU A 59 12.76 -22.77 0.27
C GLU A 59 12.21 -23.50 -0.96
N PRO A 60 11.22 -22.95 -1.65
CA PRO A 60 10.68 -23.60 -2.85
C PRO A 60 11.73 -23.61 -3.96
N SER A 61 11.90 -24.75 -4.60
CA SER A 61 12.74 -24.87 -5.79
C SER A 61 12.14 -24.08 -6.97
N ALA A 62 12.98 -23.73 -7.95
CA ALA A 62 12.51 -23.08 -9.18
C ALA A 62 11.43 -23.91 -9.90
N ALA A 63 11.51 -25.24 -9.87
CA ALA A 63 10.51 -26.13 -10.45
C ALA A 63 9.16 -26.03 -9.72
N GLN A 64 9.15 -25.90 -8.40
CA GLN A 64 7.91 -25.72 -7.62
C GLN A 64 7.28 -24.35 -7.89
N LEU A 65 8.08 -23.27 -7.98
CA LEU A 65 7.56 -21.95 -8.35
C LEU A 65 6.98 -21.96 -9.78
N GLN A 66 7.68 -22.60 -10.72
CA GLN A 66 7.18 -22.76 -12.09
C GLN A 66 5.87 -23.55 -12.12
N ALA A 67 5.75 -24.64 -11.37
CA ALA A 67 4.53 -25.43 -11.29
C ALA A 67 3.34 -24.60 -10.77
N THR A 68 3.56 -23.79 -9.71
CA THR A 68 2.54 -22.87 -9.18
C THR A 68 2.07 -21.85 -10.23
N ALA A 69 3.01 -21.26 -10.99
CA ALA A 69 2.67 -20.31 -12.04
C ALA A 69 1.87 -20.98 -13.19
N LEU A 70 2.29 -22.17 -13.63
CA LEU A 70 1.60 -22.94 -14.67
C LEU A 70 0.21 -23.40 -14.23
N GLU A 71 0.01 -23.77 -12.98
CA GLU A 71 -1.30 -24.10 -12.42
C GLU A 71 -2.24 -22.90 -12.47
N ALA A 72 -1.78 -21.72 -12.06
CA ALA A 72 -2.57 -20.48 -12.14
C ALA A 72 -2.91 -20.12 -13.60
N GLU A 73 -1.94 -20.24 -14.53
CA GLU A 73 -2.17 -20.00 -15.95
C GLU A 73 -3.21 -20.97 -16.53
N ALA A 74 -3.07 -22.25 -16.27
CA ALA A 74 -3.99 -23.28 -16.77
C ALA A 74 -5.43 -23.02 -16.29
N ALA A 75 -5.61 -22.73 -15.00
CA ALA A 75 -6.91 -22.43 -14.42
C ALA A 75 -7.54 -21.15 -15.00
N ALA A 76 -6.74 -20.13 -15.31
CA ALA A 76 -7.23 -18.92 -15.97
C ALA A 76 -7.70 -19.21 -17.40
N ARG A 77 -6.97 -20.05 -18.14
CA ARG A 77 -7.28 -20.43 -19.53
C ARG A 77 -8.50 -21.35 -19.65
N GLU A 78 -8.87 -22.07 -18.58
CA GLU A 78 -10.09 -22.87 -18.53
C GLU A 78 -11.37 -22.02 -18.44
N VAL A 79 -11.26 -20.75 -18.05
CA VAL A 79 -12.40 -19.83 -17.99
C VAL A 79 -12.84 -19.48 -19.41
N SER A 80 -14.10 -19.81 -19.74
CA SER A 80 -14.67 -19.51 -21.07
C SER A 80 -14.61 -18.01 -21.36
N GLY A 81 -14.07 -17.62 -22.52
CA GLY A 81 -13.87 -16.22 -22.91
C GLY A 81 -12.45 -15.69 -22.67
N VAL A 82 -11.62 -16.39 -21.87
CA VAL A 82 -10.19 -16.08 -21.78
C VAL A 82 -9.48 -16.58 -23.03
N MET A 83 -8.77 -15.67 -23.70
CA MET A 83 -8.04 -15.96 -24.93
C MET A 83 -6.57 -16.29 -24.67
N GLN A 84 -5.97 -15.64 -23.66
CA GLN A 84 -4.58 -15.86 -23.28
C GLN A 84 -4.30 -15.32 -21.87
N CYS A 85 -3.15 -15.72 -21.31
CA CYS A 85 -2.58 -15.06 -20.15
C CYS A 85 -1.45 -14.12 -20.59
N GLN A 86 -1.46 -12.89 -20.11
CA GLN A 86 -0.37 -11.94 -20.33
C GLN A 86 0.86 -12.35 -19.51
N SER A 87 0.64 -12.81 -18.30
CA SER A 87 1.68 -13.31 -17.40
C SER A 87 1.09 -14.20 -16.31
N ALA A 88 1.85 -15.20 -15.93
CA ALA A 88 1.69 -15.92 -14.68
C ALA A 88 3.07 -16.06 -14.05
N GLY A 89 3.20 -15.80 -12.78
CA GLY A 89 4.49 -15.83 -12.11
C GLY A 89 4.36 -16.18 -10.64
N ALA A 90 5.37 -16.89 -10.12
CA ALA A 90 5.52 -17.16 -8.70
C ALA A 90 6.92 -16.77 -8.25
N ALA A 91 7.04 -16.26 -7.04
CA ALA A 91 8.29 -15.78 -6.48
C ALA A 91 8.43 -16.16 -5.00
N PHE A 92 9.66 -16.35 -4.59
CA PHE A 92 10.07 -16.47 -3.22
C PHE A 92 11.21 -15.49 -2.95
N GLY A 93 11.20 -14.88 -1.78
CA GLY A 93 12.30 -14.05 -1.30
C GLY A 93 12.60 -14.34 0.16
N ALA A 94 13.89 -14.45 0.50
CA ALA A 94 14.38 -14.50 1.87
C ALA A 94 15.36 -13.35 2.08
N ARG A 95 15.23 -12.64 3.20
CA ARG A 95 16.07 -11.49 3.55
C ARG A 95 16.48 -11.56 5.01
N ARG A 96 17.74 -11.19 5.28
CA ARG A 96 18.18 -10.82 6.62
C ARG A 96 18.48 -9.33 6.64
N ILE A 97 17.92 -8.64 7.61
CA ILE A 97 18.10 -7.23 7.83
C ILE A 97 18.86 -7.06 9.14
N HIS A 98 19.90 -6.24 9.13
CA HIS A 98 20.62 -5.87 10.34
C HIS A 98 20.95 -4.39 10.30
N LEU A 99 20.63 -3.67 11.37
CA LEU A 99 20.95 -2.27 11.56
C LEU A 99 21.97 -2.15 12.70
N CYS A 100 23.11 -1.51 12.40
CA CYS A 100 24.16 -1.19 13.36
C CYS A 100 24.43 0.30 13.29
N MET A 101 24.54 0.95 14.44
CA MET A 101 24.76 2.40 14.50
C MET A 101 25.82 2.77 15.53
N SER A 102 26.51 3.89 15.32
CA SER A 102 27.58 4.39 16.20
C SER A 102 27.11 4.79 17.61
N ASN A 103 25.79 4.98 17.82
CA ASN A 103 25.18 5.21 19.13
C ASN A 103 25.05 3.94 19.99
N GLY A 104 25.47 2.76 19.46
CA GLY A 104 25.44 1.48 20.14
C GLY A 104 24.24 0.60 19.79
N PHE A 105 23.30 1.06 18.96
CA PHE A 105 22.21 0.21 18.50
C PHE A 105 22.73 -0.92 17.58
N SER A 106 22.27 -2.13 17.82
CA SER A 106 22.53 -3.29 16.97
C SER A 106 21.35 -4.24 17.05
N GLY A 107 20.61 -4.38 15.95
CA GLY A 107 19.42 -5.22 15.89
C GLY A 107 19.14 -5.74 14.50
N GLY A 108 18.57 -6.94 14.40
CA GLY A 108 18.26 -7.54 13.11
C GLY A 108 17.17 -8.60 13.19
N TYR A 109 16.64 -8.95 12.02
CA TYR A 109 15.61 -9.98 11.87
C TYR A 109 15.61 -10.54 10.44
N ALA A 110 15.06 -11.74 10.30
CA ALA A 110 14.87 -12.39 9.01
C ALA A 110 13.42 -12.21 8.52
N ARG A 111 13.25 -12.26 7.22
CA ARG A 111 11.93 -12.23 6.55
C ARG A 111 11.91 -13.17 5.36
N THR A 112 10.75 -13.77 5.12
CA THR A 112 10.41 -14.43 3.86
C THR A 112 9.19 -13.79 3.23
N ASP A 113 9.12 -13.92 1.92
CA ASP A 113 7.95 -13.48 1.15
C ASP A 113 7.68 -14.56 0.07
N HIS A 114 6.48 -15.10 0.06
CA HIS A 114 5.96 -16.00 -0.97
C HIS A 114 4.86 -15.28 -1.73
N GLY A 115 4.84 -15.39 -3.05
CA GLY A 115 3.78 -14.77 -3.83
C GLY A 115 3.65 -15.36 -5.21
N PHE A 116 2.45 -15.27 -5.75
CA PHE A 116 2.18 -15.59 -7.14
C PHE A 116 1.00 -14.75 -7.66
N SER A 117 0.94 -14.59 -8.96
CA SER A 117 -0.13 -13.83 -9.62
C SER A 117 -0.36 -14.34 -11.02
N CYS A 118 -1.55 -14.07 -11.54
CA CYS A 118 -1.93 -14.33 -12.91
C CYS A 118 -2.66 -13.11 -13.50
N VAL A 119 -2.34 -12.76 -14.73
CA VAL A 119 -3.01 -11.72 -15.52
C VAL A 119 -3.63 -12.37 -16.72
N ALA A 120 -4.96 -12.41 -16.78
CA ALA A 120 -5.74 -12.97 -17.88
C ALA A 120 -6.20 -11.89 -18.86
N ILE A 121 -6.34 -12.26 -20.13
CA ILE A 121 -6.89 -11.44 -21.20
C ILE A 121 -8.09 -12.16 -21.80
N ALA A 122 -9.22 -11.46 -21.87
CA ALA A 122 -10.45 -11.87 -22.52
C ALA A 122 -10.70 -11.01 -23.76
N GLY A 123 -11.39 -11.55 -24.77
CA GLY A 123 -11.66 -10.84 -26.02
C GLY A 123 -10.49 -10.80 -27.00
N THR A 124 -10.71 -10.18 -28.17
CA THR A 124 -9.74 -10.08 -29.26
C THR A 124 -9.71 -8.68 -29.87
N GLY A 125 -8.58 -8.30 -30.47
CA GLY A 125 -8.44 -7.01 -31.16
C GLY A 125 -8.61 -5.82 -30.22
N SER A 126 -9.45 -4.87 -30.59
CA SER A 126 -9.73 -3.67 -29.80
C SER A 126 -10.66 -3.92 -28.61
N GLU A 127 -11.29 -5.11 -28.53
CA GLU A 127 -12.18 -5.50 -27.45
C GLU A 127 -11.47 -6.32 -26.36
N MET A 128 -10.13 -6.37 -26.40
CA MET A 128 -9.36 -7.05 -25.38
C MET A 128 -9.45 -6.32 -24.04
N GLU A 129 -9.90 -7.07 -23.03
CA GLU A 129 -9.89 -6.63 -21.64
C GLU A 129 -8.99 -7.53 -20.80
N ARG A 130 -8.37 -6.96 -19.80
CA ARG A 130 -7.49 -7.69 -18.88
C ARG A 130 -7.84 -7.41 -17.43
N ASP A 131 -7.68 -8.45 -16.61
CA ASP A 131 -7.68 -8.28 -15.17
C ASP A 131 -6.75 -9.31 -14.55
N TYR A 132 -6.54 -9.21 -13.26
CA TYR A 132 -5.57 -10.01 -12.53
C TYR A 132 -6.11 -10.47 -11.17
N ASP A 133 -5.46 -11.50 -10.65
CA ASP A 133 -5.50 -11.83 -9.22
C ASP A 133 -4.12 -12.31 -8.76
N GLY A 134 -3.90 -12.30 -7.46
CA GLY A 134 -2.65 -12.73 -6.83
C GLY A 134 -2.80 -12.88 -5.33
N ASP A 135 -1.85 -13.59 -4.74
CA ASP A 135 -1.70 -13.67 -3.28
C ASP A 135 -0.23 -13.58 -2.89
N SER A 136 0.02 -12.96 -1.74
CA SER A 136 1.36 -12.83 -1.17
C SER A 136 1.32 -12.99 0.34
N ARG A 137 2.18 -13.86 0.89
CA ARG A 137 2.23 -14.21 2.30
C ARG A 137 3.66 -14.33 2.80
N ILE A 138 3.83 -14.18 4.10
CA ILE A 138 5.08 -14.49 4.79
C ILE A 138 5.31 -16.02 4.79
N PHE A 139 4.26 -16.81 5.04
CA PHE A 139 4.28 -18.26 5.10
C PHE A 139 3.65 -18.85 3.85
N ARG A 140 4.33 -19.83 3.23
CA ARG A 140 3.82 -20.52 2.05
C ARG A 140 2.48 -21.21 2.30
N ALA A 141 2.30 -21.76 3.49
CA ALA A 141 1.08 -22.47 3.87
C ALA A 141 -0.17 -21.56 3.94
N ASP A 142 0.01 -20.24 4.04
CA ASP A 142 -1.08 -19.28 4.10
C ASP A 142 -1.56 -18.81 2.70
N LEU A 143 -0.84 -19.21 1.62
CA LEU A 143 -1.21 -18.87 0.24
C LEU A 143 -2.51 -19.57 -0.17
N ARG A 144 -3.32 -18.86 -0.96
CA ARG A 144 -4.47 -19.43 -1.66
C ARG A 144 -4.03 -20.47 -2.69
N ALA A 145 -4.94 -21.31 -3.16
CA ALA A 145 -4.66 -22.22 -4.25
C ALA A 145 -4.37 -21.45 -5.56
N ALA A 146 -3.34 -21.90 -6.31
CA ALA A 146 -2.96 -21.24 -7.55
C ALA A 146 -4.08 -21.32 -8.59
N SER A 147 -4.79 -22.44 -8.65
CA SER A 147 -5.96 -22.63 -9.49
C SER A 147 -7.12 -21.67 -9.16
N GLU A 148 -7.33 -21.34 -7.87
CA GLU A 148 -8.33 -20.35 -7.47
C GLU A 148 -7.98 -18.96 -7.97
N VAL A 149 -6.72 -18.54 -7.79
CA VAL A 149 -6.22 -17.23 -8.23
C VAL A 149 -6.28 -17.11 -9.75
N GLY A 150 -5.86 -18.16 -10.47
CA GLY A 150 -5.94 -18.17 -11.93
C GLY A 150 -7.37 -18.03 -12.44
N ARG A 151 -8.30 -18.83 -11.89
CA ARG A 151 -9.72 -18.74 -12.24
C ARG A 151 -10.30 -17.36 -11.97
N CYS A 152 -10.02 -16.78 -10.80
CA CYS A 152 -10.49 -15.45 -10.44
C CYS A 152 -9.97 -14.37 -11.40
N ALA A 153 -8.70 -14.44 -11.82
CA ALA A 153 -8.15 -13.55 -12.85
C ALA A 153 -8.90 -13.67 -14.18
N GLY A 154 -9.19 -14.89 -14.61
CA GLY A 154 -9.95 -15.17 -15.83
C GLY A 154 -11.39 -14.64 -15.77
N GLU A 155 -12.12 -14.95 -14.70
CA GLU A 155 -13.50 -14.50 -14.49
C GLU A 155 -13.60 -12.96 -14.49
N ARG A 156 -12.65 -12.30 -13.82
CA ARG A 156 -12.57 -10.82 -13.79
C ARG A 156 -12.30 -10.23 -15.17
N ALA A 157 -11.38 -10.82 -15.93
CA ALA A 157 -11.09 -10.37 -17.30
C ALA A 157 -12.32 -10.51 -18.22
N VAL A 158 -13.02 -11.63 -18.14
CA VAL A 158 -14.25 -11.87 -18.91
C VAL A 158 -15.37 -10.91 -18.51
N ALA A 159 -15.54 -10.63 -17.22
CA ALA A 159 -16.54 -9.71 -16.71
C ALA A 159 -16.38 -8.26 -17.24
N ARG A 160 -15.20 -7.91 -17.74
CA ARG A 160 -14.91 -6.58 -18.31
C ARG A 160 -15.21 -6.48 -19.81
N GLN A 161 -15.53 -7.58 -20.49
CA GLN A 161 -15.83 -7.57 -21.92
C GLN A 161 -17.06 -6.72 -22.26
N GLY A 162 -17.02 -6.03 -23.40
CA GLY A 162 -18.09 -5.14 -23.81
C GLY A 162 -18.17 -3.83 -23.01
N ALA A 163 -17.05 -3.43 -22.40
CA ALA A 163 -16.97 -2.17 -21.65
C ALA A 163 -17.31 -0.98 -22.54
N ARG A 164 -18.02 -0.02 -21.97
CA ARG A 164 -18.44 1.22 -22.63
C ARG A 164 -18.24 2.42 -21.70
N LYS A 165 -18.32 3.62 -22.25
CA LYS A 165 -18.21 4.84 -21.43
C LYS A 165 -19.46 5.00 -20.56
N PRO A 166 -19.29 5.46 -19.30
CA PRO A 166 -20.43 5.78 -18.45
C PRO A 166 -20.98 7.18 -18.80
N PRO A 167 -22.18 7.54 -18.34
CA PRO A 167 -22.69 8.89 -18.44
C PRO A 167 -21.78 9.92 -17.74
N THR A 168 -21.63 11.10 -18.32
CA THR A 168 -20.97 12.24 -17.69
C THR A 168 -21.89 12.86 -16.64
N GLY A 169 -21.36 13.14 -15.44
CA GLY A 169 -22.13 13.73 -14.35
C GLY A 169 -21.44 13.63 -13.01
N VAL A 170 -22.22 13.82 -11.95
CA VAL A 170 -21.76 13.66 -10.56
C VAL A 170 -22.49 12.46 -9.96
N TYR A 171 -21.72 11.47 -9.55
CA TYR A 171 -22.26 10.19 -9.08
C TYR A 171 -21.46 9.67 -7.88
N PRO A 172 -22.05 8.79 -7.05
CA PRO A 172 -21.29 8.02 -6.09
C PRO A 172 -20.32 7.06 -6.78
N VAL A 173 -19.14 6.89 -6.18
CA VAL A 173 -18.08 5.99 -6.67
C VAL A 173 -17.66 5.07 -5.53
N LEU A 174 -17.89 3.76 -5.69
CA LEU A 174 -17.45 2.72 -4.77
C LEU A 174 -16.11 2.17 -5.22
N TYR A 175 -15.05 2.49 -4.47
CA TYR A 175 -13.72 1.91 -4.66
C TYR A 175 -13.72 0.46 -4.18
N ASP A 176 -13.50 -0.49 -5.07
CA ASP A 176 -13.33 -1.91 -4.72
C ASP A 176 -12.14 -2.11 -3.74
N GLU A 177 -12.22 -3.09 -2.85
CA GLU A 177 -11.22 -3.34 -1.81
C GLU A 177 -9.79 -3.55 -2.37
N ARG A 178 -9.66 -4.01 -3.62
CA ARG A 178 -8.37 -4.19 -4.31
C ARG A 178 -7.62 -2.87 -4.55
N ILE A 179 -8.33 -1.74 -4.64
CA ILE A 179 -7.77 -0.45 -5.00
C ILE A 179 -8.02 0.65 -3.95
N SER A 180 -8.95 0.42 -3.02
CA SER A 180 -9.34 1.38 -1.97
C SER A 180 -8.17 1.84 -1.10
N SER A 181 -7.18 0.96 -0.87
CA SER A 181 -5.95 1.29 -0.13
C SER A 181 -5.16 2.43 -0.78
N GLY A 182 -5.32 2.66 -2.09
CA GLY A 182 -4.73 3.80 -2.81
C GLY A 182 -5.33 5.14 -2.36
N LEU A 183 -6.65 5.20 -2.13
CA LEU A 183 -7.32 6.40 -1.62
C LEU A 183 -6.80 6.77 -0.21
N ILE A 184 -6.74 5.81 0.70
CA ILE A 184 -6.14 6.01 2.03
C ILE A 184 -4.64 6.31 1.94
N GLY A 185 -3.95 5.79 0.93
CA GLY A 185 -2.55 6.12 0.64
C GLY A 185 -2.30 7.62 0.42
N HIS A 186 -3.26 8.37 -0.14
CA HIS A 186 -3.15 9.81 -0.30
C HIS A 186 -3.27 10.57 1.04
N LEU A 187 -4.09 10.09 1.97
CA LEU A 187 -4.15 10.60 3.33
C LEU A 187 -2.82 10.38 4.07
N LEU A 188 -2.27 9.17 3.97
CA LEU A 188 -0.98 8.82 4.58
C LEU A 188 0.18 9.62 3.97
N ALA A 189 0.16 9.89 2.67
CA ALA A 189 1.16 10.74 2.01
C ALA A 189 1.04 12.21 2.46
N ALA A 190 -0.17 12.72 2.63
CA ALA A 190 -0.40 14.08 3.10
C ALA A 190 -0.04 14.27 4.59
N SER A 191 -0.19 13.22 5.43
CA SER A 191 0.22 13.22 6.83
C SER A 191 1.69 12.83 7.06
N ASN A 192 2.46 12.62 5.98
CA ASN A 192 3.88 12.32 6.05
C ASN A 192 4.70 13.56 6.44
N GLY A 193 5.53 13.44 7.47
CA GLY A 193 6.35 14.53 8.00
C GLY A 193 7.23 15.22 6.97
N SER A 194 7.77 14.47 6.00
CA SER A 194 8.57 15.06 4.92
C SER A 194 7.74 15.95 3.98
N ALA A 195 6.49 15.59 3.71
CA ALA A 195 5.59 16.42 2.90
C ALA A 195 5.18 17.68 3.66
N VAL A 196 4.82 17.53 4.94
CA VAL A 196 4.44 18.63 5.82
C VAL A 196 5.59 19.60 6.01
N ALA A 197 6.80 19.11 6.33
CA ALA A 197 7.98 19.94 6.55
C ALA A 197 8.38 20.77 5.32
N ARG A 198 8.13 20.27 4.10
CA ARG A 198 8.37 20.99 2.84
C ARG A 198 7.23 21.90 2.42
N GLY A 199 6.13 21.99 3.16
CA GLY A 199 4.94 22.74 2.73
C GLY A 199 4.21 22.13 1.52
N ALA A 200 4.43 20.85 1.22
CA ALA A 200 3.90 20.15 0.05
C ALA A 200 2.81 19.14 0.46
N SER A 201 1.90 19.58 1.33
CA SER A 201 0.78 18.76 1.81
C SER A 201 -0.51 19.56 1.84
N TRP A 202 -1.58 18.99 1.28
CA TRP A 202 -2.92 19.54 1.43
C TRP A 202 -3.42 19.46 2.89
N LEU A 203 -2.74 18.72 3.77
CA LEU A 203 -2.98 18.70 5.22
C LEU A 203 -2.03 19.59 6.02
N GLN A 204 -1.30 20.53 5.41
CA GLN A 204 -0.27 21.36 6.05
C GLN A 204 -0.66 21.90 7.45
N HIS A 205 -1.92 22.25 7.64
CA HIS A 205 -2.48 22.77 8.88
C HIS A 205 -3.58 21.85 9.46
N GLY A 206 -3.57 20.58 9.07
CA GLY A 206 -4.63 19.62 9.38
C GLY A 206 -4.47 18.86 10.70
N MET A 207 -3.42 19.14 11.51
CA MET A 207 -3.29 18.52 12.83
C MET A 207 -4.52 18.79 13.69
N HIS A 208 -5.07 17.75 14.28
CA HIS A 208 -6.29 17.78 15.10
C HIS A 208 -7.55 18.25 14.36
N SER A 209 -7.56 18.21 13.03
CA SER A 209 -8.76 18.48 12.22
C SER A 209 -9.46 17.18 11.80
N LEU A 210 -10.74 17.29 11.45
CA LEU A 210 -11.51 16.20 10.87
C LEU A 210 -10.98 15.90 9.46
N VAL A 211 -10.56 14.65 9.22
CA VAL A 211 -10.03 14.19 7.93
C VAL A 211 -10.76 12.94 7.40
N LEU A 212 -11.48 12.24 8.27
CA LEU A 212 -12.36 11.12 7.98
C LEU A 212 -13.70 11.34 8.67
N PRO A 213 -14.76 10.62 8.34
CA PRO A 213 -16.03 10.68 9.08
C PRO A 213 -15.86 10.34 10.56
N GLN A 214 -16.69 10.91 11.41
CA GLN A 214 -16.79 10.49 12.82
C GLN A 214 -17.09 8.98 12.90
N GLY A 215 -16.56 8.30 13.91
CA GLY A 215 -16.62 6.85 14.05
C GLY A 215 -15.59 6.08 13.21
N THR A 216 -14.87 6.76 12.32
CA THR A 216 -13.85 6.12 11.47
C THR A 216 -12.45 6.41 12.01
N SER A 217 -11.63 5.38 12.18
CA SER A 217 -10.24 5.50 12.64
C SER A 217 -9.28 4.82 11.65
N LEU A 218 -8.06 5.32 11.58
CA LEU A 218 -6.94 4.73 10.84
C LEU A 218 -5.84 4.38 11.83
N LEU A 219 -5.69 3.10 12.11
CA LEU A 219 -4.77 2.56 13.11
C LEU A 219 -3.53 1.97 12.46
N GLU A 220 -2.35 2.27 12.97
CA GLU A 220 -1.11 1.55 12.64
C GLU A 220 -0.79 0.54 13.74
N ASN A 221 -0.49 -0.72 13.38
CA ASN A 221 0.04 -1.73 14.28
C ASN A 221 1.25 -2.42 13.65
N PRO A 222 2.47 -2.09 14.07
CA PRO A 222 3.71 -2.67 13.53
C PRO A 222 3.96 -4.11 14.00
N HIS A 223 3.16 -4.66 14.91
CA HIS A 223 3.35 -5.97 15.52
C HIS A 223 2.31 -7.02 15.10
N ARG A 224 1.69 -6.84 13.94
CA ARG A 224 0.77 -7.87 13.40
C ARG A 224 1.57 -9.07 12.91
N LYS A 225 1.16 -10.28 13.37
CA LYS A 225 1.80 -11.53 12.96
C LYS A 225 1.68 -11.75 11.46
N ARG A 226 2.70 -12.35 10.86
CA ARG A 226 2.72 -12.77 9.44
C ARG A 226 2.27 -11.69 8.48
N THR A 227 2.59 -10.43 8.79
CA THR A 227 2.15 -9.29 7.97
C THR A 227 3.36 -8.55 7.41
N ALA A 228 3.31 -8.23 6.12
CA ALA A 228 4.45 -7.69 5.39
C ALA A 228 4.95 -6.33 5.92
N GLY A 229 4.12 -5.49 6.52
CA GLY A 229 4.51 -4.21 7.11
C GLY A 229 4.98 -4.28 8.56
N SER A 230 5.02 -5.48 9.18
CA SER A 230 5.45 -5.63 10.58
C SER A 230 6.96 -5.50 10.72
N ARG A 231 7.40 -4.93 11.84
CA ARG A 231 8.81 -4.70 12.17
C ARG A 231 9.02 -4.62 13.68
N PRO A 232 10.18 -5.06 14.19
CA PRO A 232 10.48 -5.01 15.62
C PRO A 232 10.96 -3.63 16.11
N PHE A 233 11.55 -2.85 15.22
CA PHE A 233 12.05 -1.48 15.44
C PHE A 233 12.00 -0.72 14.11
N ASP A 234 12.15 0.61 14.16
CA ASP A 234 12.15 1.44 12.96
C ASP A 234 13.54 1.54 12.29
N GLY A 235 13.62 2.26 11.17
CA GLY A 235 14.86 2.44 10.41
C GLY A 235 15.94 3.29 11.10
N GLU A 236 15.65 3.86 12.27
CA GLU A 236 16.57 4.62 13.13
C GLU A 236 16.83 3.93 14.46
N GLY A 237 16.36 2.68 14.62
CA GLY A 237 16.53 1.87 15.84
C GLY A 237 15.61 2.28 16.98
N LEU A 238 14.57 3.06 16.73
CA LEU A 238 13.57 3.42 17.73
C LEU A 238 12.55 2.31 17.94
N PRO A 239 11.96 2.22 19.16
CA PRO A 239 10.83 1.32 19.39
C PRO A 239 9.63 1.73 18.53
N VAL A 240 8.88 0.74 18.06
CA VAL A 240 7.65 0.92 17.33
C VAL A 240 6.46 0.47 18.19
N ALA A 241 5.34 1.14 18.07
CA ALA A 241 4.13 0.82 18.84
C ALA A 241 2.87 0.99 17.98
N ALA A 242 1.79 0.35 18.42
CA ALA A 242 0.48 0.61 17.85
C ALA A 242 0.05 2.04 18.16
N ARG A 243 -0.50 2.73 17.16
CA ARG A 243 -0.94 4.12 17.28
C ARG A 243 -2.13 4.41 16.39
N ALA A 244 -2.89 5.45 16.73
CA ALA A 244 -3.94 5.97 15.89
C ALA A 244 -3.39 7.15 15.07
N ILE A 245 -3.29 6.98 13.76
CA ILE A 245 -2.98 8.09 12.83
C ILE A 245 -4.20 9.01 12.77
N VAL A 246 -5.38 8.41 12.68
CA VAL A 246 -6.68 9.10 12.78
C VAL A 246 -7.50 8.38 13.83
N ALA A 247 -8.06 9.11 14.78
CA ALA A 247 -9.01 8.60 15.78
C ALA A 247 -10.34 9.36 15.67
N ASP A 248 -11.42 8.63 15.54
CA ASP A 248 -12.78 9.20 15.40
C ASP A 248 -12.86 10.33 14.37
N GLY A 249 -12.28 10.10 13.20
CA GLY A 249 -12.20 11.06 12.09
C GLY A 249 -11.14 12.15 12.23
N ILE A 250 -10.52 12.31 13.40
CA ILE A 250 -9.58 13.41 13.69
C ILE A 250 -8.14 12.95 13.53
N LEU A 251 -7.34 13.68 12.74
CA LEU A 251 -5.91 13.44 12.58
C LEU A 251 -5.18 13.70 13.91
N GLN A 252 -4.50 12.68 14.44
CA GLN A 252 -3.85 12.74 15.74
C GLN A 252 -2.41 13.22 15.67
N GLU A 253 -1.67 12.77 14.67
CA GLU A 253 -0.24 13.04 14.55
C GLU A 253 0.26 12.88 13.12
N TRP A 254 1.39 13.51 12.82
CA TRP A 254 2.15 13.26 11.60
C TRP A 254 2.94 11.95 11.71
N THR A 255 3.26 11.34 10.59
CA THR A 255 4.22 10.23 10.53
C THR A 255 5.63 10.81 10.44
N LEU A 256 6.44 10.64 11.49
CA LEU A 256 7.72 11.34 11.68
C LEU A 256 8.88 10.37 11.91
N ASP A 257 10.01 10.64 11.26
CA ASP A 257 11.35 10.19 11.66
C ASP A 257 12.02 11.24 12.55
N LEU A 258 13.25 11.02 12.97
CA LEU A 258 13.99 11.97 13.83
C LEU A 258 14.25 13.31 13.14
N SER A 259 14.57 13.29 11.85
CA SER A 259 14.90 14.49 11.08
C SER A 259 13.68 15.38 10.88
N THR A 260 12.56 14.82 10.40
CA THR A 260 11.32 15.58 10.22
C THR A 260 10.70 16.02 11.53
N ALA A 261 10.83 15.22 12.59
CA ALA A 261 10.43 15.62 13.93
C ALA A 261 11.22 16.86 14.41
N ALA A 262 12.55 16.88 14.24
CA ALA A 262 13.38 18.02 14.58
C ALA A 262 13.01 19.28 13.77
N GLN A 263 12.73 19.10 12.46
CA GLN A 263 12.34 20.21 11.58
C GLN A 263 11.00 20.83 11.97
N LEU A 264 10.06 20.01 12.44
CA LEU A 264 8.72 20.44 12.85
C LEU A 264 8.62 20.82 14.34
N GLY A 265 9.71 20.67 15.12
CA GLY A 265 9.71 20.92 16.56
C GLY A 265 8.87 19.91 17.36
N LEU A 266 8.78 18.67 16.86
CA LEU A 266 8.00 17.57 17.43
C LEU A 266 8.91 16.41 17.85
N GLN A 267 8.31 15.31 18.32
CA GLN A 267 9.00 14.05 18.61
C GLN A 267 8.78 13.04 17.48
N SER A 268 9.78 12.18 17.22
CA SER A 268 9.63 11.06 16.28
C SER A 268 8.50 10.13 16.73
N THR A 269 7.77 9.61 15.76
CA THR A 269 6.71 8.60 15.98
C THR A 269 7.21 7.16 15.82
N GLY A 270 8.55 6.94 15.79
CA GLY A 270 9.13 5.63 15.52
C GLY A 270 8.73 5.09 14.15
N SER A 271 8.70 5.97 13.17
CA SER A 271 8.16 5.66 11.84
C SER A 271 9.19 5.76 10.72
N ALA A 272 10.48 5.74 11.06
CA ALA A 272 11.51 5.75 10.05
C ALA A 272 11.52 4.46 9.24
N MET A 273 11.55 4.60 7.92
CA MET A 273 11.77 3.52 6.95
C MET A 273 13.12 3.75 6.28
N ARG A 274 13.92 2.69 6.16
CA ARG A 274 15.25 2.77 5.57
C ARG A 274 15.38 1.82 4.38
N GLY A 275 15.85 2.35 3.26
CA GLY A 275 16.33 1.59 2.12
C GLY A 275 17.86 1.46 2.14
N PRO A 276 18.43 0.64 1.24
CA PRO A 276 19.88 0.41 1.19
C PRO A 276 20.68 1.61 0.65
N SER A 277 20.08 2.52 -0.07
CA SER A 277 20.78 3.58 -0.83
C SER A 277 20.41 5.01 -0.46
N GLY A 278 19.64 5.21 0.61
CA GLY A 278 19.20 6.54 1.03
C GLY A 278 19.10 6.71 2.54
N PRO A 279 18.95 7.95 3.03
CA PRO A 279 18.67 8.21 4.43
C PRO A 279 17.30 7.65 4.82
N PRO A 280 17.03 7.47 6.12
CA PRO A 280 15.69 7.15 6.60
C PRO A 280 14.68 8.21 6.15
N THR A 281 13.45 7.80 5.94
CA THR A 281 12.32 8.68 5.63
C THR A 281 11.08 8.22 6.40
N PRO A 282 10.17 9.14 6.77
CA PRO A 282 8.94 8.73 7.45
C PRO A 282 8.09 7.80 6.59
N GLY A 283 7.56 6.75 7.21
CA GLY A 283 6.66 5.82 6.53
C GLY A 283 5.86 4.96 7.51
N VAL A 284 4.72 4.49 7.07
CA VAL A 284 3.84 3.61 7.85
C VAL A 284 4.04 2.14 7.47
N GLY A 285 3.84 1.26 8.43
CA GLY A 285 3.85 -0.19 8.23
C GLY A 285 2.46 -0.75 7.93
N ASN A 286 1.87 -1.42 8.91
CA ASN A 286 0.54 -1.99 8.80
C ASN A 286 -0.51 -1.00 9.25
N VAL A 287 -1.45 -0.66 8.38
CA VAL A 287 -2.58 0.20 8.71
C VAL A 287 -3.91 -0.51 8.51
N THR A 288 -4.87 -0.17 9.35
CA THR A 288 -6.25 -0.69 9.27
C THR A 288 -7.21 0.48 9.36
N LEU A 289 -8.06 0.62 8.34
CA LEU A 289 -9.21 1.52 8.38
C LEU A 289 -10.35 0.80 9.13
N THR A 290 -11.02 1.48 10.05
CA THR A 290 -12.21 0.94 10.73
C THR A 290 -13.23 0.47 9.69
N PRO A 291 -13.65 -0.80 9.70
CA PRO A 291 -14.69 -1.27 8.79
C PRO A 291 -16.04 -0.66 9.14
N GLY A 292 -16.87 -0.46 8.13
CA GLY A 292 -18.27 -0.11 8.31
C GLY A 292 -19.13 -1.33 8.68
N PRO A 293 -20.44 -1.12 8.93
CA PRO A 293 -21.36 -2.21 9.24
C PRO A 293 -21.86 -2.95 7.98
N GLN A 294 -21.81 -2.32 6.81
CA GLN A 294 -22.40 -2.81 5.57
C GLN A 294 -21.40 -3.62 4.74
N SER A 295 -21.92 -4.59 4.00
CA SER A 295 -21.15 -5.28 2.97
C SER A 295 -20.95 -4.39 1.73
N ARG A 296 -20.03 -4.78 0.86
CA ARG A 296 -19.87 -4.13 -0.45
C ARG A 296 -21.16 -4.18 -1.27
N GLU A 297 -21.86 -5.31 -1.23
CA GLU A 297 -23.14 -5.54 -1.92
C GLU A 297 -24.26 -4.63 -1.38
N ASP A 298 -24.28 -4.37 -0.07
CA ASP A 298 -25.21 -3.42 0.52
C ASP A 298 -24.93 -2.00 0.03
N LEU A 299 -23.64 -1.59 -0.01
CA LEU A 299 -23.24 -0.28 -0.54
C LEU A 299 -23.58 -0.12 -2.03
N ILE A 300 -23.44 -1.18 -2.85
CA ILE A 300 -23.87 -1.17 -4.26
C ILE A 300 -25.38 -0.93 -4.35
N ARG A 301 -26.16 -1.62 -3.54
CA ARG A 301 -27.61 -1.47 -3.50
C ARG A 301 -28.03 -0.06 -3.08
N ASP A 302 -27.44 0.44 -1.99
CA ASP A 302 -27.77 1.75 -1.42
C ASP A 302 -27.31 2.91 -2.32
N MET A 303 -26.22 2.71 -3.07
CA MET A 303 -25.73 3.67 -4.05
C MET A 303 -26.75 3.94 -5.16
N GLY A 304 -27.57 2.97 -5.50
CA GLY A 304 -28.60 3.05 -6.55
C GLY A 304 -28.02 3.19 -7.96
N THR A 305 -27.48 4.35 -8.31
CA THR A 305 -26.79 4.58 -9.60
C THR A 305 -25.41 5.20 -9.35
N GLY A 306 -24.36 4.64 -9.94
CA GLY A 306 -23.00 5.09 -9.76
C GLY A 306 -21.95 4.16 -10.37
N LEU A 307 -20.70 4.30 -9.95
CA LEU A 307 -19.56 3.54 -10.47
C LEU A 307 -18.95 2.64 -9.38
N LEU A 308 -18.97 1.33 -9.59
CA LEU A 308 -18.07 0.40 -8.89
C LEU A 308 -16.71 0.43 -9.61
N LEU A 309 -15.74 1.05 -8.97
CA LEU A 309 -14.41 1.28 -9.50
C LEU A 309 -13.47 0.12 -9.14
N THR A 310 -12.92 -0.57 -10.14
CA THR A 310 -12.03 -1.73 -9.94
C THR A 310 -10.60 -1.51 -10.42
N SER A 311 -10.36 -0.47 -11.22
CA SER A 311 -9.01 -0.14 -11.71
C SER A 311 -8.85 1.35 -11.95
N LEU A 312 -7.63 1.83 -11.77
CA LEU A 312 -7.23 3.22 -11.95
C LEU A 312 -6.01 3.33 -12.86
N ILE A 313 -6.00 4.31 -13.75
CA ILE A 313 -4.90 4.59 -14.67
C ILE A 313 -4.46 6.06 -14.50
N GLY A 314 -3.16 6.30 -14.67
CA GLY A 314 -2.60 7.63 -14.50
C GLY A 314 -2.67 8.13 -13.06
N ALA A 315 -2.15 9.32 -12.82
CA ALA A 315 -2.23 10.00 -11.54
C ALA A 315 -2.02 11.49 -11.74
N SER A 316 -3.11 12.26 -11.76
CA SER A 316 -3.07 13.71 -11.66
C SER A 316 -3.59 14.10 -10.29
N ILE A 317 -2.66 14.20 -9.33
CA ILE A 317 -2.98 14.51 -7.93
C ILE A 317 -2.10 15.66 -7.51
N ASN A 318 -2.72 16.74 -7.11
CA ASN A 318 -2.00 17.89 -6.56
C ASN A 318 -1.82 17.69 -5.05
N ALA A 319 -0.58 17.40 -4.64
CA ALA A 319 -0.26 17.15 -3.24
C ALA A 319 -0.51 18.36 -2.33
N THR A 320 -0.53 19.59 -2.86
CA THR A 320 -0.71 20.83 -2.08
C THR A 320 -2.20 21.23 -1.95
N THR A 321 -3.00 21.04 -3.01
CA THR A 321 -4.42 21.44 -3.00
C THR A 321 -5.35 20.28 -2.67
N GLY A 322 -4.93 19.04 -2.92
CA GLY A 322 -5.75 17.83 -2.78
C GLY A 322 -6.60 17.54 -4.02
N ASP A 323 -6.42 18.26 -5.12
CA ASP A 323 -7.13 17.97 -6.36
C ASP A 323 -6.75 16.61 -6.89
N TYR A 324 -7.75 15.83 -7.26
CA TYR A 324 -7.64 14.43 -7.64
C TYR A 324 -8.32 14.19 -8.99
N SER A 325 -7.59 13.61 -9.93
CA SER A 325 -8.16 13.19 -11.21
C SER A 325 -7.43 11.94 -11.70
N ARG A 326 -8.18 10.91 -12.11
CA ARG A 326 -7.63 9.64 -12.59
C ARG A 326 -8.48 9.03 -13.68
N GLY A 327 -7.84 8.38 -14.65
CA GLY A 327 -8.51 7.44 -15.53
C GLY A 327 -9.06 6.26 -14.71
N ALA A 328 -10.27 5.83 -15.04
CA ALA A 328 -11.03 4.87 -14.26
C ALA A 328 -11.64 3.79 -15.13
N SER A 329 -11.77 2.58 -14.58
CA SER A 329 -12.56 1.51 -15.16
C SER A 329 -13.15 0.62 -14.05
N GLY A 330 -14.27 -0.03 -14.37
CA GLY A 330 -15.01 -0.82 -13.41
C GLY A 330 -16.36 -1.25 -13.95
N PHE A 331 -17.42 -1.03 -13.16
CA PHE A 331 -18.78 -1.43 -13.54
C PHE A 331 -19.75 -0.32 -13.22
N TRP A 332 -20.63 -0.01 -14.15
CA TRP A 332 -21.74 0.88 -13.92
C TRP A 332 -22.83 0.17 -13.12
N VAL A 333 -23.36 0.86 -12.14
CA VAL A 333 -24.45 0.38 -11.29
C VAL A 333 -25.71 1.15 -11.64
N GLU A 334 -26.83 0.44 -11.84
CA GLU A 334 -28.17 0.99 -12.04
C GLU A 334 -29.15 0.26 -11.14
N ASN A 335 -30.00 1.00 -10.47
CA ASN A 335 -31.01 0.47 -9.54
C ASN A 335 -30.42 -0.45 -8.44
N GLY A 336 -29.17 -0.20 -8.04
CA GLY A 336 -28.50 -1.00 -7.02
C GLY A 336 -27.92 -2.33 -7.51
N GLU A 337 -27.83 -2.54 -8.82
CA GLU A 337 -27.28 -3.74 -9.45
C GLU A 337 -26.20 -3.39 -10.47
N ILE A 338 -25.21 -4.27 -10.65
CA ILE A 338 -24.18 -4.13 -11.69
C ILE A 338 -24.84 -4.30 -13.06
N ALA A 339 -24.80 -3.24 -13.88
CA ALA A 339 -25.49 -3.21 -15.18
C ALA A 339 -24.54 -3.55 -16.34
N TYR A 340 -23.35 -2.94 -16.40
CA TYR A 340 -22.39 -3.19 -17.48
C TYR A 340 -20.97 -2.75 -17.08
N PRO A 341 -19.92 -3.33 -17.71
CA PRO A 341 -18.55 -2.89 -17.49
C PRO A 341 -18.28 -1.51 -18.13
N VAL A 342 -17.36 -0.78 -17.50
CA VAL A 342 -17.01 0.61 -17.87
C VAL A 342 -15.50 0.75 -18.03
N ASN A 343 -15.09 1.46 -19.08
CA ASN A 343 -13.72 1.92 -19.28
C ASN A 343 -13.71 3.33 -19.90
N GLU A 344 -12.51 3.83 -20.24
CA GLU A 344 -12.29 5.12 -20.92
C GLU A 344 -13.04 6.30 -20.27
N CYS A 345 -13.08 6.35 -18.96
CA CYS A 345 -13.64 7.48 -18.23
C CYS A 345 -12.63 8.06 -17.25
N THR A 346 -12.91 9.26 -16.78
CA THR A 346 -12.13 9.96 -15.77
C THR A 346 -13.02 10.25 -14.57
N ILE A 347 -12.48 10.00 -13.37
CA ILE A 347 -13.09 10.45 -12.11
C ILE A 347 -12.30 11.60 -11.55
N ALA A 348 -12.98 12.59 -10.95
CA ALA A 348 -12.34 13.74 -10.35
C ALA A 348 -13.06 14.20 -9.07
N GLY A 349 -12.27 14.82 -8.18
CA GLY A 349 -12.75 15.36 -6.91
C GLY A 349 -11.64 16.09 -6.15
N ASN A 350 -11.90 16.41 -4.90
CA ASN A 350 -10.88 16.91 -3.97
C ASN A 350 -10.73 15.95 -2.78
N LEU A 351 -9.50 15.54 -2.49
CA LEU A 351 -9.19 14.53 -1.46
C LEU A 351 -9.72 14.89 -0.06
N ARG A 352 -9.80 16.20 0.30
CA ARG A 352 -10.38 16.61 1.59
C ARG A 352 -11.85 16.25 1.66
N GLU A 353 -12.61 16.66 0.65
CA GLU A 353 -14.05 16.41 0.58
C GLU A 353 -14.35 14.92 0.43
N MET A 354 -13.61 14.25 -0.45
CA MET A 354 -13.77 12.81 -0.67
C MET A 354 -13.57 12.03 0.64
N LEU A 355 -12.45 12.24 1.33
CA LEU A 355 -12.08 11.47 2.52
C LEU A 355 -12.96 11.77 3.73
N GLN A 356 -13.43 13.00 3.90
CA GLN A 356 -14.35 13.37 4.98
C GLN A 356 -15.75 12.76 4.84
N ASN A 357 -16.10 12.24 3.66
CA ASN A 357 -17.43 11.72 3.36
C ASN A 357 -17.43 10.23 2.97
N ILE A 358 -16.33 9.51 3.15
CA ILE A 358 -16.28 8.09 2.80
C ILE A 358 -17.22 7.25 3.65
N VAL A 359 -17.72 6.17 3.05
CA VAL A 359 -18.46 5.12 3.76
C VAL A 359 -17.70 3.81 3.56
N PRO A 360 -16.98 3.31 4.56
CA PRO A 360 -16.29 2.03 4.47
C PRO A 360 -17.26 0.84 4.51
N ALA A 361 -16.99 -0.19 3.71
CA ALA A 361 -17.62 -1.50 3.84
C ALA A 361 -16.96 -2.35 4.95
N ASN A 362 -17.24 -3.67 4.97
CA ASN A 362 -16.66 -4.61 5.94
C ASN A 362 -15.81 -5.72 5.30
N ASP A 363 -15.47 -5.62 4.03
CA ASP A 363 -14.80 -6.64 3.21
C ASP A 363 -13.26 -6.54 3.19
N GLY A 364 -12.66 -5.81 4.15
CA GLY A 364 -11.21 -5.63 4.24
C GLY A 364 -10.45 -6.94 4.47
N ARG A 365 -9.39 -7.18 3.69
CA ARG A 365 -8.55 -8.39 3.78
C ARG A 365 -7.52 -8.29 4.91
N ALA A 366 -7.79 -9.00 6.02
CA ALA A 366 -7.02 -8.90 7.27
C ALA A 366 -5.52 -9.27 7.17
N HIS A 367 -5.10 -10.03 6.16
CA HIS A 367 -3.69 -10.42 5.97
C HIS A 367 -2.83 -9.36 5.27
N LEU A 368 -3.44 -8.37 4.65
CA LEU A 368 -2.70 -7.29 3.98
C LEU A 368 -2.09 -6.32 4.99
N SER A 369 -0.96 -5.71 4.65
CA SER A 369 -0.39 -4.62 5.43
C SER A 369 -1.34 -3.42 5.51
N ARG A 370 -2.08 -3.15 4.44
CA ARG A 370 -3.11 -2.12 4.39
C ARG A 370 -4.47 -2.77 4.33
N VAL A 371 -5.14 -2.87 5.47
CA VAL A 371 -6.51 -3.38 5.57
C VAL A 371 -7.46 -2.21 5.37
N VAL A 372 -7.86 -2.04 4.13
CA VAL A 372 -8.84 -1.03 3.72
C VAL A 372 -9.95 -1.76 2.99
N PRO A 373 -11.17 -1.77 3.50
CA PRO A 373 -12.31 -2.38 2.81
C PRO A 373 -12.69 -1.60 1.55
N SER A 374 -13.67 -2.06 0.81
CA SER A 374 -14.33 -1.24 -0.20
C SER A 374 -14.81 0.07 0.41
N VAL A 375 -14.66 1.18 -0.31
CA VAL A 375 -14.95 2.52 0.20
C VAL A 375 -15.83 3.30 -0.78
N LEU A 376 -17.02 3.66 -0.36
CA LEU A 376 -17.90 4.53 -1.14
C LEU A 376 -17.55 6.00 -0.90
N VAL A 377 -17.35 6.75 -1.97
CA VAL A 377 -17.29 8.22 -2.01
C VAL A 377 -18.63 8.70 -2.58
N PRO A 378 -19.48 9.39 -1.82
CA PRO A 378 -20.87 9.66 -2.22
C PRO A 378 -21.02 10.59 -3.43
N SER A 379 -20.00 11.39 -3.75
CA SER A 379 -20.09 12.39 -4.82
C SER A 379 -18.73 12.61 -5.47
N MET A 380 -18.62 12.24 -6.75
CA MET A 380 -17.45 12.51 -7.59
C MET A 380 -17.89 12.88 -9.00
N ALA A 381 -17.12 13.75 -9.66
CA ALA A 381 -17.34 14.04 -11.08
C ALA A 381 -16.83 12.82 -11.90
N ILE A 382 -17.64 12.37 -12.83
CA ILE A 382 -17.31 11.36 -13.82
C ILE A 382 -17.42 11.98 -15.20
N ALA A 383 -16.37 11.88 -16.01
CA ALA A 383 -16.37 12.24 -17.42
C ALA A 383 -16.24 10.96 -18.25
N GLY A 384 -17.27 10.62 -18.98
CA GLY A 384 -17.38 9.46 -19.87
C GLY A 384 -17.76 9.88 -21.28
N GLU A 385 -19.04 9.94 -21.56
CA GLU A 385 -19.59 10.40 -22.85
C GLU A 385 -19.67 11.93 -22.91
#